data_924e4f65312b08ad3e90f7c0626885c4
#
_entry.id   924e4f65312b08ad3e90f7c0626885c4
#
_cell.length_a   1.000
_cell.length_b   1.000
_cell.length_c   1.000
_cell.angle_alpha   90.00
_cell.angle_beta   90.00
_cell.angle_gamma   90.00
#
_symmetry.space_group_name_H-M   'P 1'
#
loop_
_entity.id
_entity.type
_entity.pdbx_description
1 polymer ?
#
loop_
_entity_poly.entity_id
_entity_poly.type
_entity_poly.pdbx_seq_one_letter_code
_entity_poly.pdbx_strand_id
1 'polypeptide(L)' 'MRYSPSEKLEIIRIVEDSELSVRQTLKKLGIYRSTFFNWYRRYLEDGIEGLGP' A
#
# COMPACT_ATOMS: atom_id res chain seq x y z
N MET A 1 -10.34 -6.55 -7.43
CA MET A 1 -9.95 -7.23 -6.18
C MET A 1 -9.87 -6.21 -5.05
N ARG A 2 -10.42 -6.56 -3.91
CA ARG A 2 -10.41 -5.67 -2.75
C ARG A 2 -9.43 -6.16 -1.70
N TYR A 3 -8.78 -5.22 -1.06
CA TYR A 3 -7.88 -5.51 0.04
C TYR A 3 -8.48 -4.96 1.32
N SER A 4 -8.37 -5.72 2.41
CA SER A 4 -8.80 -5.25 3.73
C SER A 4 -7.84 -4.17 4.22
N PRO A 5 -8.23 -3.35 5.20
CA PRO A 5 -7.31 -2.37 5.78
C PRO A 5 -6.03 -3.00 6.31
N SER A 6 -6.12 -4.17 6.93
CA SER A 6 -4.94 -4.88 7.43
C SER A 6 -4.01 -5.29 6.31
N GLU A 7 -4.55 -5.77 5.19
CA GLU A 7 -3.76 -6.14 4.04
C GLU A 7 -3.08 -4.92 3.41
N LYS A 8 -3.80 -3.81 3.31
CA LYS A 8 -3.24 -2.58 2.78
C LYS A 8 -2.07 -2.09 3.64
N LEU A 9 -2.22 -2.13 4.95
CA LEU A 9 -1.16 -1.72 5.86
C LEU A 9 0.06 -2.63 5.71
N GLU A 10 -0.16 -3.93 5.60
CA GLU A 10 0.94 -4.87 5.41
C GLU A 10 1.68 -4.60 4.11
N ILE A 11 0.95 -4.33 3.04
CA ILE A 11 1.55 -3.99 1.75
C ILE A 11 2.38 -2.71 1.87
N ILE A 12 1.86 -1.70 2.55
CA ILE A 12 2.58 -0.46 2.77
C ILE A 12 3.89 -0.73 3.51
N ARG A 13 3.85 -1.56 4.56
CA ARG A 13 5.04 -1.91 5.32
C ARG A 13 6.06 -2.67 4.49
N ILE A 14 5.60 -3.60 3.66
CA ILE A 14 6.49 -4.34 2.76
C ILE A 14 7.21 -3.38 1.82
N VAL A 15 6.47 -2.43 1.25
CA VAL A 15 7.05 -1.45 0.34
C VAL A 15 8.05 -0.55 1.07
N GLU A 16 7.72 -0.11 2.28
CA GLU A 16 8.61 0.76 3.06
C GLU A 16 9.90 0.07 3.48
N ASP A 17 9.82 -1.22 3.77
CA ASP A 17 10.99 -2.00 4.22
C ASP A 17 11.77 -2.61 3.05
N SER A 18 11.26 -2.53 1.84
CA SER A 18 11.89 -3.16 0.70
C SER A 18 13.15 -2.42 0.26
N GLU A 19 14.17 -3.19 -0.12
CA GLU A 19 15.37 -2.63 -0.72
C GLU A 19 15.15 -2.28 -2.19
N LEU A 20 14.08 -2.83 -2.78
CA LEU A 20 13.71 -2.54 -4.16
C LEU A 20 12.95 -1.22 -4.23
N SER A 21 12.87 -0.65 -5.42
CA SER A 21 12.05 0.54 -5.62
C SER A 21 10.58 0.19 -5.41
N VAL A 22 9.77 1.21 -5.12
CA VAL A 22 8.33 1.03 -4.96
C VAL A 22 7.74 0.34 -6.18
N ARG A 23 8.16 0.78 -7.37
CA ARG A 23 7.68 0.21 -8.63
C ARG A 23 7.95 -1.29 -8.73
N GLN A 24 9.18 -1.70 -8.41
CA GLN A 24 9.55 -3.11 -8.49
C GLN A 24 8.82 -3.95 -7.46
N THR A 25 8.69 -3.42 -6.25
CA THR A 25 7.97 -4.12 -5.17
C THR A 25 6.51 -4.33 -5.54
N LEU A 26 5.85 -3.30 -6.05
CA LEU A 26 4.45 -3.39 -6.45
C LEU A 26 4.27 -4.35 -7.61
N LYS A 27 5.22 -4.38 -8.54
CA LYS A 27 5.17 -5.31 -9.65
C LYS A 27 5.22 -6.75 -9.17
N LYS A 28 6.06 -7.04 -8.18
CA LYS A 28 6.15 -8.37 -7.60
C LYS A 28 4.87 -8.76 -6.86
N LEU A 29 4.23 -7.80 -6.23
CA LEU A 29 2.99 -8.02 -5.49
C LEU A 29 1.76 -8.05 -6.40
N GLY A 30 1.91 -7.63 -7.65
CA GLY A 30 0.79 -7.59 -8.59
C GLY A 30 -0.18 -6.45 -8.33
N ILE A 31 0.31 -5.33 -7.81
CA ILE A 31 -0.52 -4.18 -7.45
C ILE A 31 -0.18 -2.99 -8.34
N TYR A 32 -1.20 -2.32 -8.88
CA TYR A 32 -1.00 -1.13 -9.68
C TYR A 32 -0.53 0.03 -8.81
N ARG A 33 0.38 0.85 -9.34
CA ARG A 33 0.89 2.02 -8.62
C ARG A 33 -0.22 2.97 -8.20
N SER A 34 -1.15 3.25 -9.10
CA SER A 34 -2.25 4.17 -8.78
C SER A 34 -3.07 3.69 -7.59
N THR A 35 -3.32 2.38 -7.53
CA THR A 35 -4.05 1.78 -6.42
C THR A 35 -3.27 1.95 -5.12
N PHE A 36 -1.99 1.61 -5.13
CA PHE A 36 -1.15 1.73 -3.95
C PHE A 36 -1.06 3.18 -3.46
N PHE A 37 -0.82 4.13 -4.36
CA PHE A 37 -0.67 5.52 -3.96
C PHE A 37 -1.96 6.13 -3.44
N ASN A 38 -3.13 5.64 -3.87
CA ASN A 38 -4.39 6.06 -3.28
C ASN A 38 -4.46 5.67 -1.81
N TRP A 39 -4.05 4.44 -1.49
CA TRP A 39 -4.00 3.98 -0.10
C TRP A 39 -2.97 4.75 0.70
N TYR A 40 -1.79 4.89 0.14
CA TYR A 40 -0.65 5.49 0.83
C TYR A 40 -0.94 6.94 1.20
N ARG A 41 -1.54 7.69 0.28
CA ARG A 41 -1.91 9.07 0.55
C ARG A 41 -2.91 9.15 1.70
N ARG A 42 -3.92 8.30 1.69
CA ARG A 42 -4.91 8.28 2.78
C ARG A 42 -4.29 7.86 4.11
N TYR A 43 -3.37 6.92 4.04
CA TYR A 43 -2.66 6.48 5.24
C TYR A 43 -1.82 7.62 5.84
N LEU A 44 -1.16 8.41 5.01
CA LEU A 44 -0.38 9.54 5.49
C LEU A 44 -1.25 10.63 6.10
N GLU A 45 -2.48 10.80 5.59
CA GLU A 45 -3.40 11.80 6.11
C GLU A 45 -4.11 11.37 7.39
N ASP A 46 -4.62 10.15 7.41
CA ASP A 46 -5.51 9.68 8.47
C ASP A 46 -4.99 8.44 9.22
N GLY A 47 -3.80 7.99 8.92
CA GLY A 47 -3.27 6.79 9.52
C GLY A 47 -4.02 5.55 9.05
N ILE A 48 -4.11 4.56 9.96
CA ILE A 48 -4.77 3.30 9.63
C ILE A 48 -6.24 3.50 9.24
N GLU A 49 -6.89 4.48 9.82
CA GLU A 49 -8.29 4.78 9.51
C GLU A 49 -8.50 5.17 8.05
N GLY A 50 -7.48 5.76 7.43
CA GLY A 50 -7.54 6.11 6.01
C GLY A 50 -7.55 4.92 5.08
N LEU A 51 -7.22 3.74 5.58
CA LEU A 51 -7.18 2.52 4.78
C LEU A 51 -8.50 1.76 4.80
N GLY A 52 -9.43 2.13 5.71
CA GLY A 52 -10.73 1.51 5.83
C GLY A 52 -11.80 2.26 5.10
N PRO A 53 -13.00 1.81 5.16
CA PRO A 53 -13.61 0.78 5.97
C PRO A 53 -13.13 -0.60 5.65
#